data_582e20ce274d5f37a64463488fc043a5
#
_entry.id   582e20ce274d5f37a64463488fc043a5
#
_cell.length_a   1.000
_cell.length_b   1.000
_cell.length_c   1.000
_cell.angle_alpha   90.00
_cell.angle_beta   90.00
_cell.angle_gamma   90.00
#
_symmetry.space_group_name_H-M   'P 1'
#
loop_
_entity.id
_entity.type
_entity.pdbx_description
1 polymer ?
#
loop_
_entity_poly.entity_id
_entity_poly.type
_entity_poly.pdbx_seq_one_letter_code
_entity_poly.pdbx_strand_id
1 'polypeptide(L)'
;NTGEYFYSPVNYDKGVIIMNKALRKAVIAGNWKMNKTPSEAKALIEEMKPLVKNADCDVVLCVPYIDIPAAVEAAKGSNIKIGAENIHFKASGAFTGEVSADMLKEAGVEYVIVGHSERRTYFGETDQTVNLRALAALNAGFKTIICVGETLEQRELGYTETLLKFQTKMALTKCNKRNSLQMS
;
A
#
# COMPACT_ATOMS: atom_id res chain seq x y z
N ASN A 1 -15.68 -4.70 -29.84
CA ASN A 1 -15.58 -4.41 -28.42
C ASN A 1 -14.11 -4.21 -28.08
N THR A 2 -13.63 -2.99 -28.28
CA THR A 2 -12.28 -2.55 -28.00
C THR A 2 -12.18 -2.28 -26.50
N GLY A 3 -11.49 -3.16 -25.76
CA GLY A 3 -11.13 -2.93 -24.38
C GLY A 3 -10.15 -1.76 -24.31
N GLU A 4 -10.61 -0.64 -23.77
CA GLU A 4 -9.73 0.48 -23.43
C GLU A 4 -8.80 0.06 -22.27
N TYR A 5 -7.54 -0.13 -22.59
CA TYR A 5 -6.49 -0.29 -21.62
C TYR A 5 -6.26 1.06 -20.93
N PHE A 6 -6.37 1.09 -19.60
CA PHE A 6 -6.00 2.26 -18.81
C PHE A 6 -4.51 2.48 -18.91
N TYR A 7 -4.10 3.42 -19.73
CA TYR A 7 -2.75 3.96 -19.69
C TYR A 7 -2.63 4.88 -18.47
N SER A 8 -1.73 4.55 -17.54
CA SER A 8 -1.17 5.56 -16.65
C SER A 8 -0.56 6.67 -17.54
N PRO A 9 -0.79 7.95 -17.28
CA PRO A 9 -0.24 9.01 -18.11
C PRO A 9 1.26 9.17 -17.84
N VAL A 10 2.03 8.26 -18.39
CA VAL A 10 3.49 8.29 -18.39
C VAL A 10 3.92 8.71 -19.79
N ASN A 11 4.45 9.91 -19.91
CA ASN A 11 5.08 10.35 -21.15
C ASN A 11 6.49 9.76 -21.24
N TYR A 12 6.73 8.97 -22.28
CA TYR A 12 8.06 8.48 -22.63
C TYR A 12 8.73 9.48 -23.57
N ASP A 13 9.57 10.37 -23.03
CA ASP A 13 10.51 11.14 -23.83
C ASP A 13 11.93 10.73 -23.47
N LYS A 14 12.68 10.22 -24.47
CA LYS A 14 14.09 9.83 -24.35
C LYS A 14 14.44 8.83 -23.23
N GLY A 15 13.56 7.85 -22.96
CA GLY A 15 13.81 6.79 -21.97
C GLY A 15 13.69 7.22 -20.51
N VAL A 16 13.21 8.43 -20.24
CA VAL A 16 12.91 8.92 -18.88
C VAL A 16 11.41 8.85 -18.64
N ILE A 17 11.01 8.14 -17.59
CA ILE A 17 9.62 8.12 -17.12
C ILE A 17 9.38 9.42 -16.35
N ILE A 18 8.64 10.37 -16.95
CA ILE A 18 8.25 11.61 -16.28
C ILE A 18 6.82 11.43 -15.77
N MET A 19 6.66 11.43 -14.45
CA MET A 19 5.34 11.41 -13.84
C MET A 19 4.61 12.73 -14.11
N ASN A 20 3.39 12.66 -14.65
CA ASN A 20 2.55 13.84 -14.81
C ASN A 20 1.98 14.26 -13.44
N LYS A 21 2.66 15.19 -12.77
CA LYS A 21 2.29 15.69 -11.44
C LYS A 21 0.89 16.35 -11.38
N ALA A 22 0.35 16.81 -12.51
CA ALA A 22 -1.00 17.36 -12.58
C ALA A 22 -2.08 16.28 -12.44
N LEU A 23 -1.74 15.04 -12.75
CA LEU A 23 -2.67 13.89 -12.71
C LEU A 23 -2.43 12.97 -11.52
N ARG A 24 -1.22 12.98 -10.93
CA ARG A 24 -0.88 12.08 -9.84
C ARG A 24 0.17 12.70 -8.92
N LYS A 25 -0.14 12.77 -7.62
CA LYS A 25 0.80 13.18 -6.59
C LYS A 25 1.79 12.06 -6.30
N ALA A 26 3.06 12.39 -6.08
CA ALA A 26 4.05 11.41 -5.65
C ALA A 26 3.73 10.90 -4.24
N VAL A 27 4.02 9.62 -4.00
CA VAL A 27 3.88 8.98 -2.68
C VAL A 27 5.23 8.42 -2.28
N ILE A 28 5.73 8.82 -1.11
CA ILE A 28 6.92 8.24 -0.47
C ILE A 28 6.42 7.48 0.75
N ALA A 29 6.40 6.15 0.66
CA ALA A 29 5.88 5.28 1.68
C ALA A 29 7.01 4.47 2.33
N GLY A 30 7.19 4.59 3.64
CA GLY A 30 8.08 3.77 4.43
C GLY A 30 7.32 2.58 5.03
N ASN A 31 7.76 1.36 4.72
CA ASN A 31 7.28 0.15 5.38
C ASN A 31 8.20 -0.17 6.55
N TRP A 32 7.70 -0.05 7.78
CA TRP A 32 8.50 -0.27 8.98
C TRP A 32 8.72 -1.75 9.28
N LYS A 33 7.90 -2.61 8.69
CA LYS A 33 7.94 -4.04 8.96
C LYS A 33 7.79 -4.32 10.46
N MET A 34 8.45 -5.34 10.99
CA MET A 34 8.39 -5.68 12.42
C MET A 34 9.46 -4.90 13.20
N ASN A 35 9.32 -3.58 13.24
CA ASN A 35 10.24 -2.70 13.98
C ASN A 35 9.47 -1.61 14.72
N LYS A 36 10.08 -1.12 15.78
CA LYS A 36 9.58 -0.10 16.70
C LYS A 36 8.53 -0.62 17.69
N THR A 37 8.51 0.06 18.80
CA THR A 37 7.45 0.01 19.80
C THR A 37 6.62 1.30 19.72
N PRO A 38 5.43 1.37 20.30
CA PRO A 38 4.59 2.58 20.25
C PRO A 38 5.32 3.86 20.72
N SER A 39 6.18 3.76 21.72
CA SER A 39 6.96 4.91 22.20
C SER A 39 8.04 5.35 21.21
N GLU A 40 8.75 4.40 20.60
CA GLU A 40 9.75 4.67 19.56
C GLU A 40 9.10 5.21 18.28
N ALA A 41 7.93 4.69 17.92
CA ALA A 41 7.13 5.18 16.79
C ALA A 41 6.77 6.65 16.99
N LYS A 42 6.25 7.01 18.17
CA LYS A 42 5.94 8.39 18.52
C LYS A 42 7.17 9.29 18.42
N ALA A 43 8.29 8.89 19.02
CA ALA A 43 9.52 9.69 19.02
C ALA A 43 10.01 9.95 17.59
N LEU A 44 10.08 8.91 16.74
CA LEU A 44 10.53 9.04 15.37
C LEU A 44 9.61 9.95 14.54
N ILE A 45 8.29 9.84 14.71
CA ILE A 45 7.33 10.68 13.98
C ILE A 45 7.49 12.15 14.38
N GLU A 46 7.68 12.46 15.66
CA GLU A 46 7.94 13.83 16.11
C GLU A 46 9.23 14.41 15.51
N GLU A 47 10.29 13.62 15.41
CA GLU A 47 11.53 14.03 14.74
C GLU A 47 11.34 14.25 13.23
N MET A 48 10.49 13.46 12.56
CA MET A 48 10.24 13.57 11.14
C MET A 48 9.39 14.78 10.74
N LYS A 49 8.45 15.21 11.59
CA LYS A 49 7.50 16.30 11.28
C LYS A 49 8.17 17.55 10.68
N PRO A 50 9.19 18.15 11.31
CA PRO A 50 9.83 19.34 10.77
C PRO A 50 10.55 19.08 9.45
N LEU A 51 11.09 17.86 9.27
CA LEU A 51 11.87 17.49 8.08
C LEU A 51 11.01 17.36 6.84
N VAL A 52 9.75 16.91 6.99
CA VAL A 52 8.84 16.64 5.86
C VAL A 52 7.76 17.71 5.67
N LYS A 53 7.75 18.77 6.48
CA LYS A 53 6.71 19.80 6.50
C LYS A 53 6.42 20.40 5.12
N ASN A 54 7.44 20.58 4.29
CA ASN A 54 7.35 21.18 2.97
C ASN A 54 7.46 20.17 1.82
N ALA A 55 7.27 18.87 2.10
CA ALA A 55 7.37 17.83 1.07
C ALA A 55 6.24 17.97 0.03
N ASP A 56 6.62 17.99 -1.26
CA ASP A 56 5.70 18.00 -2.41
C ASP A 56 5.30 16.54 -2.80
N CYS A 57 4.99 15.74 -1.79
CA CYS A 57 4.55 14.36 -1.95
C CYS A 57 3.67 13.95 -0.76
N ASP A 58 2.95 12.84 -0.88
CA ASP A 58 2.36 12.20 0.28
C ASP A 58 3.46 11.44 1.02
N VAL A 59 3.69 11.79 2.29
CA VAL A 59 4.62 11.09 3.18
C VAL A 59 3.83 10.09 3.99
N VAL A 60 4.09 8.80 3.78
CA VAL A 60 3.32 7.72 4.38
C VAL A 60 4.22 6.84 5.24
N LEU A 61 3.78 6.52 6.45
CA LEU A 61 4.46 5.58 7.33
C LEU A 61 3.53 4.39 7.56
N CYS A 62 3.88 3.25 6.97
CA CYS A 62 3.16 2.01 7.20
C CYS A 62 3.83 1.30 8.39
N VAL A 63 3.08 1.16 9.47
CA VAL A 63 3.57 0.74 10.78
C VAL A 63 2.89 -0.55 11.24
N PRO A 64 3.52 -1.33 12.16
CA PRO A 64 2.88 -2.46 12.82
C PRO A 64 1.54 -2.07 13.46
N TYR A 65 0.58 -3.00 13.49
CA TYR A 65 -0.76 -2.73 14.02
C TYR A 65 -0.75 -2.15 15.44
N ILE A 66 0.17 -2.62 16.28
CA ILE A 66 0.29 -2.14 17.68
C ILE A 66 0.72 -0.67 17.78
N ASP A 67 1.41 -0.17 16.75
CA ASP A 67 1.92 1.20 16.72
C ASP A 67 0.92 2.20 16.15
N ILE A 68 -0.12 1.73 15.43
CA ILE A 68 -1.06 2.59 14.72
C ILE A 68 -1.67 3.68 15.61
N PRO A 69 -2.24 3.39 16.79
CA PRO A 69 -2.84 4.43 17.62
C PRO A 69 -1.84 5.52 18.03
N ALA A 70 -0.62 5.11 18.44
CA ALA A 70 0.43 6.04 18.84
C ALA A 70 0.95 6.86 17.65
N ALA A 71 1.10 6.23 16.48
CA ALA A 71 1.54 6.88 15.26
C ALA A 71 0.52 7.90 14.74
N VAL A 72 -0.76 7.54 14.72
CA VAL A 72 -1.85 8.45 14.32
C VAL A 72 -1.91 9.67 15.23
N GLU A 73 -1.82 9.48 16.54
CA GLU A 73 -1.79 10.59 17.49
C GLU A 73 -0.56 11.48 17.28
N ALA A 74 0.61 10.89 17.14
CA ALA A 74 1.85 11.63 16.90
C ALA A 74 1.84 12.39 15.55
N ALA A 75 1.23 11.85 14.51
CA ALA A 75 1.15 12.48 13.18
C ALA A 75 0.20 13.68 13.12
N LYS A 76 -0.66 13.90 14.12
CA LYS A 76 -1.61 15.02 14.12
C LYS A 76 -0.92 16.36 13.91
N GLY A 77 -1.57 17.22 13.09
CA GLY A 77 -1.05 18.54 12.75
C GLY A 77 0.15 18.54 11.79
N SER A 78 0.47 17.40 11.19
CA SER A 78 1.51 17.28 10.17
C SER A 78 0.95 16.79 8.82
N ASN A 79 1.81 16.70 7.81
CA ASN A 79 1.48 16.12 6.50
C ASN A 79 1.79 14.61 6.41
N ILE A 80 2.19 13.98 7.53
CA ILE A 80 2.47 12.54 7.60
C ILE A 80 1.15 11.78 7.65
N LYS A 81 1.04 10.76 6.80
CA LYS A 81 -0.08 9.82 6.74
C LYS A 81 0.32 8.48 7.34
N ILE A 82 -0.60 7.86 8.07
CA ILE A 82 -0.34 6.55 8.65
C ILE A 82 -1.00 5.47 7.80
N GLY A 83 -0.22 4.42 7.54
CA GLY A 83 -0.63 3.23 6.83
C GLY A 83 -0.53 1.99 7.70
N ALA A 84 -1.30 0.96 7.34
CA ALA A 84 -1.18 -0.38 7.88
C ALA A 84 -0.38 -1.27 6.92
N GLU A 85 0.36 -2.21 7.47
CA GLU A 85 1.22 -3.14 6.71
C GLU A 85 0.45 -4.32 6.10
N ASN A 86 -0.81 -4.48 6.47
CA ASN A 86 -1.72 -5.50 5.97
C ASN A 86 -3.18 -5.17 6.33
N ILE A 87 -4.12 -5.97 5.79
CA ILE A 87 -5.56 -5.94 6.10
C ILE A 87 -6.17 -7.30 5.84
N HIS A 88 -7.12 -7.73 6.65
CA HIS A 88 -7.92 -8.92 6.33
C HIS A 88 -9.11 -8.57 5.43
N PHE A 89 -9.48 -9.52 4.56
CA PHE A 89 -10.58 -9.31 3.60
C PHE A 89 -11.98 -9.59 4.13
N LYS A 90 -12.12 -10.12 5.34
CA LYS A 90 -13.40 -10.28 6.02
C LYS A 90 -13.64 -9.13 6.99
N ALA A 91 -14.90 -8.71 7.11
CA ALA A 91 -15.29 -7.64 8.03
C ALA A 91 -15.18 -8.08 9.50
N SER A 92 -15.45 -9.34 9.79
CA SER A 92 -15.39 -9.92 11.13
C SER A 92 -15.35 -11.44 11.06
N GLY A 93 -15.16 -12.12 12.19
CA GLY A 93 -15.28 -13.57 12.31
C GLY A 93 -14.11 -14.23 13.05
N ALA A 94 -14.01 -15.54 12.94
CA ALA A 94 -13.00 -16.38 13.60
C ALA A 94 -11.67 -16.34 12.82
N PHE A 95 -10.99 -15.19 12.86
CA PHE A 95 -9.71 -14.93 12.19
C PHE A 95 -8.72 -14.37 13.22
N THR A 96 -8.33 -15.21 14.16
CA THR A 96 -7.45 -14.84 15.28
C THR A 96 -6.17 -14.16 14.80
N GLY A 97 -5.90 -12.96 15.29
CA GLY A 97 -4.72 -12.15 14.94
C GLY A 97 -4.89 -11.24 13.72
N GLU A 98 -5.97 -11.37 12.96
CA GLU A 98 -6.23 -10.52 11.80
C GLU A 98 -6.94 -9.20 12.20
N VAL A 99 -6.77 -8.17 11.37
CA VAL A 99 -7.37 -6.84 11.55
C VAL A 99 -8.20 -6.50 10.33
N SER A 100 -9.47 -6.11 10.57
CA SER A 100 -10.43 -5.79 9.51
C SER A 100 -10.31 -4.34 9.02
N ALA A 101 -10.98 -4.05 7.91
CA ALA A 101 -11.06 -2.70 7.35
C ALA A 101 -11.66 -1.69 8.35
N ASP A 102 -12.74 -2.06 9.04
CA ASP A 102 -13.41 -1.16 9.99
C ASP A 102 -12.52 -0.85 11.19
N MET A 103 -11.75 -1.84 11.70
CA MET A 103 -10.77 -1.64 12.77
C MET A 103 -9.70 -0.64 12.36
N LEU A 104 -9.16 -0.76 11.15
CA LEU A 104 -8.14 0.15 10.64
C LEU A 104 -8.68 1.56 10.40
N LYS A 105 -9.92 1.66 9.94
CA LYS A 105 -10.58 2.94 9.69
C LYS A 105 -10.83 3.71 10.99
N GLU A 106 -11.34 3.02 12.00
CA GLU A 106 -11.54 3.56 13.35
C GLU A 106 -10.20 4.01 13.98
N ALA A 107 -9.13 3.27 13.74
CA ALA A 107 -7.79 3.61 14.19
C ALA A 107 -7.16 4.81 13.45
N GLY A 108 -7.77 5.33 12.38
CA GLY A 108 -7.30 6.51 11.64
C GLY A 108 -6.29 6.22 10.54
N VAL A 109 -6.24 4.99 10.04
CA VAL A 109 -5.38 4.59 8.91
C VAL A 109 -5.91 5.18 7.60
N GLU A 110 -5.00 5.68 6.76
CA GLU A 110 -5.33 6.20 5.41
C GLU A 110 -4.81 5.29 4.29
N TYR A 111 -3.70 4.60 4.52
CA TYR A 111 -3.02 3.73 3.54
C TYR A 111 -2.97 2.28 4.01
N VAL A 112 -2.96 1.34 3.08
CA VAL A 112 -2.79 -0.09 3.40
C VAL A 112 -1.86 -0.74 2.39
N ILE A 113 -0.84 -1.48 2.88
CA ILE A 113 -0.02 -2.36 2.05
C ILE A 113 -0.72 -3.72 1.95
N VAL A 114 -0.75 -4.29 0.74
CA VAL A 114 -1.20 -5.66 0.50
C VAL A 114 -0.24 -6.42 -0.40
N GLY A 115 -0.10 -7.71 -0.17
CA GLY A 115 0.68 -8.60 -1.03
C GLY A 115 2.19 -8.44 -0.94
N HIS A 116 2.72 -7.86 0.15
CA HIS A 116 4.16 -7.72 0.34
C HIS A 116 4.88 -9.08 0.21
N SER A 117 6.08 -9.08 -0.38
CA SER A 117 6.85 -10.31 -0.66
C SER A 117 7.07 -11.18 0.59
N GLU A 118 7.33 -10.59 1.74
CA GLU A 118 7.48 -11.32 3.01
C GLU A 118 6.19 -12.05 3.39
N ARG A 119 5.02 -11.46 3.16
CA ARG A 119 3.74 -12.11 3.46
C ARG A 119 3.45 -13.25 2.50
N ARG A 120 3.85 -13.12 1.24
CA ARG A 120 3.78 -14.21 0.26
C ARG A 120 4.70 -15.36 0.66
N THR A 121 5.93 -15.06 1.07
CA THR A 121 6.96 -16.06 1.40
C THR A 121 6.72 -16.73 2.74
N TYR A 122 6.42 -15.96 3.79
CA TYR A 122 6.40 -16.48 5.17
C TYR A 122 5.00 -16.76 5.71
N PHE A 123 3.97 -16.16 5.14
CA PHE A 123 2.60 -16.24 5.64
C PHE A 123 1.61 -16.84 4.64
N GLY A 124 2.10 -17.41 3.54
CA GLY A 124 1.28 -18.15 2.57
C GLY A 124 0.28 -17.30 1.78
N GLU A 125 0.50 -15.98 1.67
CA GLU A 125 -0.36 -15.14 0.82
C GLU A 125 -0.18 -15.49 -0.65
N THR A 126 -1.28 -15.67 -1.35
CA THR A 126 -1.35 -15.97 -2.79
C THR A 126 -1.89 -14.78 -3.57
N ASP A 127 -1.77 -14.79 -4.90
CA ASP A 127 -2.35 -13.73 -5.73
C ASP A 127 -3.87 -13.58 -5.52
N GLN A 128 -4.57 -14.70 -5.24
CA GLN A 128 -6.00 -14.67 -4.91
C GLN A 128 -6.27 -13.97 -3.59
N THR A 129 -5.52 -14.29 -2.52
CA THR A 129 -5.70 -13.64 -1.22
C THR A 129 -5.29 -12.18 -1.25
N VAL A 130 -4.26 -11.82 -2.03
CA VAL A 130 -3.86 -10.43 -2.27
C VAL A 130 -4.97 -9.65 -2.97
N ASN A 131 -5.61 -10.22 -4.01
CA ASN A 131 -6.78 -9.60 -4.64
C ASN A 131 -7.93 -9.37 -3.66
N LEU A 132 -8.26 -10.36 -2.82
CA LEU A 132 -9.31 -10.21 -1.81
C LEU A 132 -9.00 -9.08 -0.82
N ARG A 133 -7.74 -8.98 -0.35
CA ARG A 133 -7.27 -7.91 0.54
C ARG A 133 -7.29 -6.54 -0.17
N ALA A 134 -6.87 -6.48 -1.43
CA ALA A 134 -6.91 -5.26 -2.23
C ALA A 134 -8.36 -4.76 -2.40
N LEU A 135 -9.29 -5.66 -2.75
CA LEU A 135 -10.71 -5.32 -2.87
C LEU A 135 -11.30 -4.82 -1.55
N ALA A 136 -10.96 -5.46 -0.42
CA ALA A 136 -11.43 -5.02 0.90
C ALA A 136 -10.92 -3.63 1.24
N ALA A 137 -9.62 -3.36 1.02
CA ALA A 137 -9.01 -2.06 1.27
C ALA A 137 -9.63 -0.96 0.38
N LEU A 138 -9.75 -1.20 -0.92
CA LEU A 138 -10.32 -0.26 -1.89
C LEU A 138 -11.80 0.03 -1.63
N ASN A 139 -12.60 -1.00 -1.32
CA ASN A 139 -14.01 -0.84 -1.00
C ASN A 139 -14.23 -0.06 0.31
N ALA A 140 -13.33 -0.19 1.27
CA ALA A 140 -13.35 0.61 2.50
C ALA A 140 -12.85 2.04 2.32
N GLY A 141 -12.30 2.40 1.15
CA GLY A 141 -11.84 3.74 0.82
C GLY A 141 -10.39 4.03 1.20
N PHE A 142 -9.59 3.01 1.49
CA PHE A 142 -8.15 3.19 1.71
C PHE A 142 -7.40 3.43 0.41
N LYS A 143 -6.37 4.26 0.47
CA LYS A 143 -5.32 4.29 -0.55
C LYS A 143 -4.48 3.02 -0.39
N THR A 144 -4.46 2.19 -1.45
CA THR A 144 -3.91 0.84 -1.36
C THR A 144 -2.60 0.73 -2.11
N ILE A 145 -1.55 0.27 -1.43
CA ILE A 145 -0.23 -0.03 -1.98
C ILE A 145 -0.21 -1.53 -2.26
N ILE A 146 -0.29 -1.91 -3.54
CA ILE A 146 -0.30 -3.31 -3.97
C ILE A 146 1.12 -3.70 -4.36
N CYS A 147 1.71 -4.64 -3.61
CA CYS A 147 3.04 -5.16 -3.89
C CYS A 147 2.99 -6.29 -4.91
N VAL A 148 3.81 -6.17 -5.95
CA VAL A 148 4.05 -7.18 -6.97
C VAL A 148 5.55 -7.34 -7.16
N GLY A 149 6.00 -8.50 -7.53
CA GLY A 149 7.43 -8.76 -7.72
C GLY A 149 7.74 -10.25 -7.92
N GLU A 150 8.83 -10.50 -8.58
CA GLU A 150 9.41 -11.83 -8.80
C GLU A 150 10.45 -12.19 -7.74
N THR A 151 10.76 -13.48 -7.62
CA THR A 151 11.93 -13.97 -6.88
C THR A 151 13.22 -13.77 -7.70
N LEU A 152 14.38 -13.87 -7.03
CA LEU A 152 15.67 -13.81 -7.72
C LEU A 152 15.78 -14.89 -8.82
N GLU A 153 15.41 -16.12 -8.52
CA GLU A 153 15.40 -17.23 -9.48
C GLU A 153 14.52 -16.90 -10.70
N GLN A 154 13.31 -16.38 -10.49
CA GLN A 154 12.41 -16.00 -11.58
C GLN A 154 12.97 -14.87 -12.43
N ARG A 155 13.71 -13.93 -11.83
CA ARG A 155 14.41 -12.86 -12.54
C ARG A 155 15.53 -13.43 -13.41
N GLU A 156 16.36 -14.32 -12.86
CA GLU A 156 17.44 -14.99 -13.58
C GLU A 156 16.93 -15.82 -14.78
N LEU A 157 15.76 -16.41 -14.64
CA LEU A 157 15.06 -17.12 -15.72
C LEU A 157 14.33 -16.18 -16.72
N GLY A 158 14.37 -14.87 -16.53
CA GLY A 158 13.77 -13.90 -17.45
C GLY A 158 12.24 -13.74 -17.33
N TYR A 159 11.63 -14.17 -16.22
CA TYR A 159 10.17 -14.17 -16.06
C TYR A 159 9.60 -12.87 -15.46
N THR A 160 10.43 -11.87 -15.15
CA THR A 160 10.03 -10.62 -14.49
C THR A 160 8.78 -9.99 -15.11
N GLU A 161 8.82 -9.68 -16.42
CA GLU A 161 7.72 -8.99 -17.09
C GLU A 161 6.42 -9.80 -17.08
N THR A 162 6.51 -11.10 -17.34
CA THR A 162 5.36 -12.01 -17.35
C THR A 162 4.71 -12.10 -15.98
N LEU A 163 5.50 -12.23 -14.91
CA LEU A 163 5.02 -12.32 -13.54
C LEU A 163 4.41 -11.01 -13.06
N LEU A 164 5.04 -9.88 -13.34
CA LEU A 164 4.50 -8.57 -12.98
C LEU A 164 3.16 -8.31 -13.66
N LYS A 165 3.04 -8.61 -14.96
CA LYS A 165 1.78 -8.52 -15.70
C LYS A 165 0.70 -9.42 -15.09
N PHE A 166 1.05 -10.66 -14.77
CA PHE A 166 0.13 -11.61 -14.18
C PHE A 166 -0.33 -11.17 -12.77
N GLN A 167 0.59 -10.86 -11.87
CA GLN A 167 0.28 -10.45 -10.50
C GLN A 167 -0.55 -9.17 -10.48
N THR A 168 -0.20 -8.18 -11.31
CA THR A 168 -0.96 -6.92 -11.43
C THR A 168 -2.39 -7.20 -11.91
N LYS A 169 -2.55 -8.02 -12.95
CA LYS A 169 -3.88 -8.39 -13.46
C LYS A 169 -4.70 -9.13 -12.41
N MET A 170 -4.09 -10.05 -11.68
CA MET A 170 -4.76 -10.79 -10.61
C MET A 170 -5.18 -9.86 -9.47
N ALA A 171 -4.28 -9.02 -8.99
CA ALA A 171 -4.55 -8.09 -7.90
C ALA A 171 -5.70 -7.10 -8.22
N LEU A 172 -5.84 -6.70 -9.50
CA LEU A 172 -6.86 -5.76 -9.98
C LEU A 172 -8.14 -6.45 -10.48
N THR A 173 -8.24 -7.77 -10.40
CA THR A 173 -9.44 -8.50 -10.81
C THR A 173 -10.66 -8.01 -10.01
N LYS A 174 -11.76 -7.67 -10.73
CA LYS A 174 -13.00 -7.10 -10.16
C LYS A 174 -12.86 -5.70 -9.54
N CYS A 175 -11.72 -5.02 -9.67
CA CYS A 175 -11.64 -3.60 -9.34
C CYS A 175 -12.46 -2.79 -10.36
N ASN A 176 -13.31 -1.89 -9.90
CA ASN A 176 -14.09 -1.00 -10.75
C ASN A 176 -13.41 0.38 -10.91
N LYS A 177 -13.91 1.22 -11.84
CA LYS A 177 -13.34 2.57 -12.08
C LYS A 177 -13.28 3.46 -10.82
N ARG A 178 -14.25 3.32 -9.91
CA ARG A 178 -14.30 4.09 -8.67
C ARG A 178 -13.15 3.69 -7.73
N ASN A 179 -12.78 2.41 -7.72
CA ASN A 179 -11.70 1.89 -6.89
C ASN A 179 -10.30 2.22 -7.48
N SER A 180 -10.19 2.39 -8.81
CA SER A 180 -8.90 2.71 -9.44
C SER A 180 -8.34 4.09 -9.08
N LEU A 181 -9.17 5.03 -8.66
CA LEU A 181 -8.74 6.36 -8.20
C LEU A 181 -8.05 6.35 -6.82
N GLN A 182 -8.12 5.23 -6.09
CA GLN A 182 -7.56 5.06 -4.74
C GLN A 182 -6.27 4.23 -4.73
N MET A 183 -5.79 3.81 -5.89
CA MET A 183 -4.53 3.09 -6.03
C MET A 183 -3.36 4.06 -6.13
N SER A 184 -2.39 3.90 -5.26
CA SER A 184 -1.14 4.68 -5.18
C SER A 184 0.05 3.81 -5.51
#